data_7e7e9ea6ba09217f3a56ab2385e773fa
#
_entry.id   7e7e9ea6ba09217f3a56ab2385e773fa
#
_cell.length_a   1.000
_cell.length_b   1.000
_cell.length_c   1.000
_cell.angle_alpha   90.00
_cell.angle_beta   90.00
_cell.angle_gamma   90.00
#
_symmetry.space_group_name_H-M   'P 1'
#
loop_
_entity.id
_entity.type
_entity.pdbx_description
1 polymer ?
#
loop_
_entity_poly.entity_id
_entity_poly.type
_entity_poly.pdbx_seq_one_letter_code
_entity_poly.pdbx_strand_id
1 'polypeptide(L)'
;MTFDRYGDKAIELVMEGKSLFITGKAGTGKTQLLKEIVSRLEAKKRYVAVTAPTGIAAHNADGVTIHSFLHLPLSPYLPGVKIPRLYDLNEDEVRVVRQLQVLIIDEVSMVRCDMMDAADDILRHYRNSKEPFGGVQVVMFGDLFQLMPVADEEEEEQLMEYYESLYFFGSKVMEELDYAMLELKKIYRQDKRSFVRLLNKIRWGRINAVTQEKLDRLFHRDYKVSEGSHQIILTTHNRKSKRINRQKLEAMEGQEWDYQAYTEGSFPSQEYPTNFHLNLKVGARVMFLRNSDEYFNGMLGTVVALDDESIEVKADENGRIIHVKRSTWDFNRYHLNTKTKELEVERVATFKQYPLKLAWAITIHKSQGLTFDEVVIDAGKAFAAGQVYVALSRCRRLDKIVLMSRITPKAVMMDQSVRGYLNTVKRVEVEDEEVPAPKEERKSIKLSGTVKKTLTAYQKGCSPEEIAKRRGVTLGTIYDHLCQLIAAGEVSVYDVVSKEDVALVASARKKADSDRLSLIKVYLPQEMTYETIKLAMAHILQE
;
A
#
# COMPACT_ATOMS: atom_id res chain seq x y z
N MET A 1 11.82 -17.98 -1.69
CA MET A 1 10.38 -17.63 -1.78
C MET A 1 9.97 -17.67 -3.24
N THR A 2 8.83 -18.25 -3.59
CA THR A 2 8.34 -18.23 -4.99
C THR A 2 7.46 -16.99 -5.17
N PHE A 3 7.84 -16.11 -6.06
CA PHE A 3 7.01 -14.97 -6.48
C PHE A 3 6.01 -15.43 -7.55
N ASP A 4 5.03 -14.58 -7.82
CA ASP A 4 4.24 -14.76 -9.02
C ASP A 4 5.02 -14.27 -10.25
N ARG A 5 4.51 -14.57 -11.44
CA ARG A 5 5.15 -14.19 -12.70
C ARG A 5 5.50 -12.69 -12.83
N TYR A 6 4.73 -11.80 -12.16
CA TYR A 6 5.05 -10.37 -12.15
C TYR A 6 6.29 -10.09 -11.31
N GLY A 7 6.40 -10.76 -10.15
CA GLY A 7 7.61 -10.67 -9.32
C GLY A 7 8.83 -11.28 -10.02
N ASP A 8 8.67 -12.44 -10.65
CA ASP A 8 9.76 -13.08 -11.41
C ASP A 8 10.20 -12.23 -12.59
N LYS A 9 9.26 -11.61 -13.34
CA LYS A 9 9.59 -10.69 -14.44
C LYS A 9 10.29 -9.41 -13.96
N ALA A 10 9.89 -8.87 -12.79
CA ALA A 10 10.60 -7.74 -12.20
C ALA A 10 12.05 -8.09 -11.87
N ILE A 11 12.29 -9.26 -11.27
CA ILE A 11 13.63 -9.76 -10.97
C ILE A 11 14.44 -9.89 -12.26
N GLU A 12 13.90 -10.55 -13.29
CA GLU A 12 14.54 -10.73 -14.59
C GLU A 12 15.03 -9.39 -15.16
N LEU A 13 14.14 -8.42 -15.29
CA LEU A 13 14.44 -7.12 -15.88
C LEU A 13 15.48 -6.32 -15.07
N VAL A 14 15.38 -6.36 -13.73
CA VAL A 14 16.40 -5.73 -12.87
C VAL A 14 17.77 -6.39 -13.08
N MET A 15 17.82 -7.72 -13.15
CA MET A 15 19.07 -8.46 -13.36
C MET A 15 19.66 -8.22 -14.76
N GLU A 16 18.85 -7.82 -15.75
CA GLU A 16 19.27 -7.35 -17.09
C GLU A 16 19.81 -5.90 -17.09
N GLY A 17 19.71 -5.18 -15.97
CA GLY A 17 20.17 -3.80 -15.85
C GLY A 17 19.11 -2.76 -16.24
N LYS A 18 17.83 -3.12 -16.35
CA LYS A 18 16.75 -2.20 -16.68
C LYS A 18 16.32 -1.38 -15.46
N SER A 19 16.18 -0.07 -15.62
CA SER A 19 15.53 0.77 -14.61
C SER A 19 14.03 0.50 -14.61
N LEU A 20 13.44 0.37 -13.40
CA LEU A 20 12.04 0.00 -13.24
C LEU A 20 11.35 0.82 -12.15
N PHE A 21 10.07 1.13 -12.38
CA PHE A 21 9.14 1.48 -11.32
C PHE A 21 8.23 0.28 -11.02
N ILE A 22 8.48 -0.39 -9.90
CA ILE A 22 7.72 -1.56 -9.43
C ILE A 22 6.63 -1.05 -8.50
N THR A 23 5.40 -1.06 -8.98
CA THR A 23 4.24 -0.59 -8.23
C THR A 23 3.30 -1.73 -7.88
N GLY A 24 2.37 -1.45 -6.99
CA GLY A 24 1.34 -2.42 -6.61
C GLY A 24 0.57 -1.95 -5.38
N LYS A 25 -0.62 -2.48 -5.21
CA LYS A 25 -1.52 -2.15 -4.11
C LYS A 25 -0.89 -2.45 -2.76
N ALA A 26 -1.47 -1.88 -1.69
CA ALA A 26 -1.07 -2.26 -0.34
C ALA A 26 -1.19 -3.79 -0.15
N GLY A 27 -0.12 -4.40 0.36
CA GLY A 27 -0.08 -5.86 0.62
C GLY A 27 0.25 -6.74 -0.58
N THR A 28 0.84 -6.21 -1.66
CA THR A 28 1.31 -7.01 -2.81
C THR A 28 2.73 -7.56 -2.65
N GLY A 29 3.39 -7.37 -1.51
CA GLY A 29 4.70 -7.97 -1.23
C GLY A 29 5.89 -7.19 -1.81
N LYS A 30 5.75 -5.89 -2.10
CA LYS A 30 6.83 -5.03 -2.64
C LYS A 30 8.14 -5.13 -1.86
N THR A 31 8.09 -4.96 -0.54
CA THR A 31 9.28 -5.01 0.32
C THR A 31 9.96 -6.39 0.31
N GLN A 32 9.19 -7.47 0.21
CA GLN A 32 9.75 -8.82 0.08
C GLN A 32 10.46 -9.01 -1.26
N LEU A 33 9.85 -8.50 -2.34
CA LEU A 33 10.47 -8.51 -3.68
C LEU A 33 11.74 -7.67 -3.72
N LEU A 34 11.75 -6.50 -3.07
CA LEU A 34 12.93 -5.65 -2.92
C LEU A 34 14.09 -6.44 -2.30
N LYS A 35 13.85 -7.07 -1.14
CA LYS A 35 14.88 -7.85 -0.43
C LYS A 35 15.42 -9.00 -1.27
N GLU A 36 14.57 -9.69 -2.02
CA GLU A 36 14.99 -10.74 -2.95
C GLU A 36 15.86 -10.18 -4.09
N ILE A 37 15.49 -9.05 -4.67
CA ILE A 37 16.27 -8.38 -5.73
C ILE A 37 17.65 -7.98 -5.19
N VAL A 38 17.73 -7.36 -4.00
CA VAL A 38 18.99 -6.99 -3.36
C VAL A 38 19.87 -8.23 -3.20
N SER A 39 19.36 -9.30 -2.59
CA SER A 39 20.10 -10.55 -2.38
C SER A 39 20.68 -11.12 -3.68
N ARG A 40 19.91 -11.08 -4.78
CA ARG A 40 20.39 -11.55 -6.10
C ARG A 40 21.44 -10.66 -6.73
N LEU A 41 21.32 -9.34 -6.55
CA LEU A 41 22.30 -8.37 -7.05
C LEU A 41 23.63 -8.51 -6.31
N GLU A 42 23.58 -8.64 -4.98
CA GLU A 42 24.75 -8.88 -4.12
C GLU A 42 25.44 -10.21 -4.45
N ALA A 43 24.66 -11.28 -4.67
CA ALA A 43 25.21 -12.57 -5.11
C ALA A 43 25.98 -12.47 -6.45
N LYS A 44 25.61 -11.49 -7.31
CA LYS A 44 26.34 -11.16 -8.54
C LYS A 44 27.43 -10.09 -8.33
N LYS A 45 27.73 -9.75 -7.09
CA LYS A 45 28.73 -8.71 -6.73
C LYS A 45 28.44 -7.34 -7.36
N ARG A 46 27.16 -6.99 -7.48
CA ARG A 46 26.73 -5.66 -7.91
C ARG A 46 26.74 -4.72 -6.71
N TYR A 47 27.21 -3.49 -6.91
CA TYR A 47 27.19 -2.45 -5.89
C TYR A 47 25.80 -1.83 -5.82
N VAL A 48 25.08 -2.10 -4.72
CA VAL A 48 23.68 -1.70 -4.53
C VAL A 48 23.56 -0.78 -3.32
N ALA A 49 22.85 0.32 -3.48
CA ALA A 49 22.39 1.14 -2.36
C ALA A 49 20.87 1.05 -2.27
N VAL A 50 20.36 0.74 -1.06
CA VAL A 50 18.92 0.76 -0.76
C VAL A 50 18.60 2.02 0.00
N THR A 51 17.66 2.80 -0.52
CA THR A 51 17.26 4.08 0.07
C THR A 51 15.74 4.18 0.20
N ALA A 52 15.30 5.10 1.08
CA ALA A 52 13.89 5.43 1.23
C ALA A 52 13.73 6.90 1.69
N PRO A 53 12.55 7.52 1.52
CA PRO A 53 12.31 8.91 1.93
C PRO A 53 12.27 9.13 3.44
N THR A 54 12.00 8.09 4.24
CA THR A 54 11.88 8.20 5.70
C THR A 54 12.72 7.15 6.42
N GLY A 55 13.20 7.46 7.63
CA GLY A 55 14.01 6.53 8.43
C GLY A 55 13.28 5.20 8.72
N ILE A 56 11.95 5.22 8.94
CA ILE A 56 11.16 4.00 9.16
C ILE A 56 11.13 3.13 7.89
N ALA A 57 10.90 3.74 6.73
CA ALA A 57 10.89 3.01 5.46
C ALA A 57 12.29 2.45 5.13
N ALA A 58 13.32 3.27 5.31
CA ALA A 58 14.72 2.86 5.12
C ALA A 58 15.08 1.66 5.99
N HIS A 59 14.73 1.71 7.28
CA HIS A 59 14.98 0.59 8.21
C HIS A 59 14.22 -0.68 7.80
N ASN A 60 12.96 -0.57 7.35
CA ASN A 60 12.17 -1.73 6.89
C ASN A 60 12.76 -2.38 5.63
N ALA A 61 13.42 -1.58 4.80
CA ALA A 61 14.09 -2.01 3.56
C ALA A 61 15.55 -2.44 3.78
N ASP A 62 16.05 -2.42 5.03
CA ASP A 62 17.44 -2.66 5.38
C ASP A 62 18.41 -1.69 4.67
N GLY A 63 17.99 -0.42 4.55
CA GLY A 63 18.72 0.63 3.85
C GLY A 63 18.90 1.90 4.69
N VAL A 64 19.18 3.01 4.02
CA VAL A 64 19.38 4.34 4.61
C VAL A 64 18.40 5.36 4.00
N THR A 65 18.26 6.55 4.62
CA THR A 65 17.44 7.59 3.97
C THR A 65 18.17 8.14 2.74
N ILE A 66 17.42 8.50 1.69
CA ILE A 66 18.01 9.08 0.48
C ILE A 66 18.75 10.40 0.80
N HIS A 67 18.25 11.17 1.77
CA HIS A 67 18.91 12.38 2.27
C HIS A 67 20.27 12.07 2.89
N SER A 68 20.34 11.04 3.73
CA SER A 68 21.59 10.63 4.37
C SER A 68 22.59 10.05 3.37
N PHE A 69 22.10 9.30 2.38
CA PHE A 69 22.97 8.64 1.40
C PHE A 69 23.66 9.64 0.47
N LEU A 70 22.92 10.66 0.01
CA LEU A 70 23.43 11.65 -0.95
C LEU A 70 23.63 13.04 -0.35
N HIS A 71 23.50 13.21 0.97
CA HIS A 71 23.55 14.51 1.65
C HIS A 71 22.60 15.54 1.02
N LEU A 72 21.39 15.07 0.65
CA LEU A 72 20.40 15.96 0.03
C LEU A 72 20.02 17.10 1.00
N PRO A 73 19.81 18.31 0.49
CA PRO A 73 19.38 19.44 1.31
C PRO A 73 17.98 19.17 1.89
N LEU A 74 17.72 19.74 3.07
CA LEU A 74 16.37 19.74 3.64
C LEU A 74 15.48 20.81 3.00
N SER A 75 16.09 21.87 2.44
CA SER A 75 15.37 22.88 1.65
C SER A 75 15.09 22.38 0.24
N PRO A 76 14.07 22.94 -0.45
CA PRO A 76 13.79 22.60 -1.83
C PRO A 76 15.02 22.76 -2.75
N TYR A 77 15.24 21.79 -3.64
CA TYR A 77 16.20 21.89 -4.72
C TYR A 77 15.52 22.56 -5.92
N LEU A 78 15.99 23.78 -6.27
CA LEU A 78 15.43 24.52 -7.39
C LEU A 78 16.45 24.59 -8.54
N PRO A 79 16.05 24.28 -9.78
CA PRO A 79 16.93 24.32 -10.93
C PRO A 79 17.61 25.69 -11.11
N GLY A 80 18.94 25.71 -11.22
CA GLY A 80 19.72 26.93 -11.39
C GLY A 80 20.00 27.72 -10.12
N VAL A 81 19.46 27.31 -8.97
CA VAL A 81 19.76 27.91 -7.66
C VAL A 81 20.93 27.19 -7.03
N LYS A 82 21.99 27.94 -6.66
CA LYS A 82 23.11 27.36 -5.92
C LYS A 82 22.69 27.00 -4.51
N ILE A 83 22.69 25.71 -4.19
CA ILE A 83 22.46 25.22 -2.84
C ILE A 83 23.82 25.07 -2.16
N PRO A 84 24.06 25.75 -1.03
CA PRO A 84 25.28 25.56 -0.24
C PRO A 84 25.39 24.07 0.16
N ARG A 85 26.58 23.49 -0.03
CA ARG A 85 26.89 22.09 0.34
C ARG A 85 26.14 20.99 -0.43
N LEU A 86 25.57 21.27 -1.61
CA LEU A 86 25.00 20.21 -2.44
C LEU A 86 26.05 19.13 -2.81
N TYR A 87 27.33 19.53 -2.91
CA TYR A 87 28.45 18.63 -3.21
C TYR A 87 29.39 18.51 -2.02
N ASP A 88 28.88 18.01 -0.88
CA ASP A 88 29.60 17.93 0.40
C ASP A 88 29.89 16.47 0.82
N LEU A 89 30.01 15.56 -0.16
CA LEU A 89 30.40 14.19 0.09
C LEU A 89 31.91 14.12 0.39
N ASN A 90 32.28 13.40 1.43
CA ASN A 90 33.68 13.13 1.73
C ASN A 90 34.29 12.13 0.73
N GLU A 91 35.62 11.92 0.79
CA GLU A 91 36.30 11.06 -0.18
C GLU A 91 35.79 9.63 -0.23
N ASP A 92 35.39 9.06 0.91
CA ASP A 92 34.88 7.69 0.98
C ASP A 92 33.48 7.60 0.38
N GLU A 93 32.62 8.55 0.69
CA GLU A 93 31.27 8.68 0.10
C GLU A 93 31.35 8.89 -1.42
N VAL A 94 32.28 9.71 -1.90
CA VAL A 94 32.55 9.88 -3.33
C VAL A 94 32.97 8.56 -4.00
N ARG A 95 33.80 7.75 -3.32
CA ARG A 95 34.17 6.41 -3.82
C ARG A 95 32.96 5.50 -3.94
N VAL A 96 32.07 5.50 -2.92
CA VAL A 96 30.81 4.77 -2.93
C VAL A 96 29.95 5.17 -4.14
N VAL A 97 29.71 6.47 -4.32
CA VAL A 97 28.89 6.99 -5.41
C VAL A 97 29.50 6.65 -6.80
N ARG A 98 30.82 6.70 -6.94
CA ARG A 98 31.50 6.32 -8.19
C ARG A 98 31.37 4.84 -8.52
N GLN A 99 31.30 3.96 -7.54
CA GLN A 99 31.16 2.52 -7.75
C GLN A 99 29.72 2.03 -7.76
N LEU A 100 28.78 2.85 -7.33
CA LEU A 100 27.36 2.51 -7.31
C LEU A 100 26.87 2.04 -8.69
N GLN A 101 26.24 0.89 -8.74
CA GLN A 101 25.69 0.31 -9.98
C GLN A 101 24.17 0.31 -9.97
N VAL A 102 23.55 0.13 -8.81
CA VAL A 102 22.10 0.08 -8.65
C VAL A 102 21.69 0.93 -7.46
N LEU A 103 20.81 1.88 -7.69
CA LEU A 103 20.12 2.65 -6.65
C LEU A 103 18.69 2.14 -6.52
N ILE A 104 18.34 1.60 -5.36
CA ILE A 104 16.98 1.17 -5.04
C ILE A 104 16.34 2.23 -4.17
N ILE A 105 15.12 2.65 -4.52
CA ILE A 105 14.34 3.65 -3.77
C ILE A 105 13.02 3.01 -3.37
N ASP A 106 12.85 2.68 -2.08
CA ASP A 106 11.56 2.20 -1.56
C ASP A 106 10.64 3.38 -1.20
N GLU A 107 9.34 3.15 -1.19
CA GLU A 107 8.28 4.16 -0.95
C GLU A 107 8.47 5.44 -1.77
N VAL A 108 8.83 5.28 -3.05
CA VAL A 108 9.12 6.40 -3.97
C VAL A 108 7.95 7.37 -4.14
N SER A 109 6.72 6.96 -3.84
CA SER A 109 5.55 7.85 -3.84
C SER A 109 5.67 9.04 -2.89
N MET A 110 6.55 8.96 -1.90
CA MET A 110 6.81 10.03 -0.93
C MET A 110 8.08 10.84 -1.27
N VAL A 111 8.79 10.50 -2.34
CA VAL A 111 9.97 11.25 -2.80
C VAL A 111 9.50 12.41 -3.68
N ARG A 112 9.91 13.64 -3.32
CA ARG A 112 9.58 14.84 -4.10
C ARG A 112 10.38 14.86 -5.41
N CYS A 113 9.81 15.52 -6.42
CA CYS A 113 10.44 15.71 -7.74
C CYS A 113 11.82 16.37 -7.65
N ASP A 114 11.95 17.40 -6.85
CA ASP A 114 13.21 18.13 -6.63
C ASP A 114 14.30 17.25 -5.99
N MET A 115 13.93 16.34 -5.09
CA MET A 115 14.87 15.39 -4.50
C MET A 115 15.42 14.40 -5.54
N MET A 116 14.61 14.00 -6.53
CA MET A 116 15.09 13.15 -7.62
C MET A 116 16.10 13.90 -8.50
N ASP A 117 15.83 15.16 -8.82
CA ASP A 117 16.76 15.99 -9.60
C ASP A 117 18.05 16.31 -8.81
N ALA A 118 17.93 16.57 -7.50
CA ALA A 118 19.11 16.75 -6.64
C ALA A 118 19.98 15.48 -6.58
N ALA A 119 19.33 14.30 -6.48
CA ALA A 119 20.03 13.02 -6.49
C ALA A 119 20.72 12.77 -7.85
N ASP A 120 20.05 13.09 -8.94
CA ASP A 120 20.61 13.03 -10.30
C ASP A 120 21.84 13.92 -10.44
N ASP A 121 21.72 15.18 -10.04
CA ASP A 121 22.79 16.16 -10.16
C ASP A 121 24.05 15.75 -9.36
N ILE A 122 23.88 15.29 -8.13
CA ILE A 122 24.96 14.74 -7.29
C ILE A 122 25.62 13.53 -7.97
N LEU A 123 24.84 12.59 -8.47
CA LEU A 123 25.35 11.38 -9.12
C LEU A 123 26.09 11.72 -10.43
N ARG A 124 25.54 12.59 -11.28
CA ARG A 124 26.22 13.08 -12.49
C ARG A 124 27.54 13.78 -12.16
N HIS A 125 27.53 14.64 -11.15
CA HIS A 125 28.73 15.38 -10.74
C HIS A 125 29.87 14.45 -10.29
N TYR A 126 29.65 13.61 -9.30
CA TYR A 126 30.71 12.76 -8.74
C TYR A 126 31.13 11.62 -9.67
N ARG A 127 30.27 11.18 -10.55
CA ARG A 127 30.58 10.14 -11.57
C ARG A 127 31.12 10.72 -12.87
N ASN A 128 31.15 12.05 -12.99
CA ASN A 128 31.54 12.75 -14.21
C ASN A 128 30.82 12.21 -15.46
N SER A 129 29.52 12.04 -15.38
CA SER A 129 28.67 11.47 -16.41
C SER A 129 27.50 12.39 -16.73
N LYS A 130 27.08 12.44 -18.00
CA LYS A 130 25.89 13.18 -18.44
C LYS A 130 24.63 12.32 -18.47
N GLU A 131 24.78 11.00 -18.33
CA GLU A 131 23.67 10.07 -18.31
C GLU A 131 22.79 10.28 -17.06
N PRO A 132 21.47 10.05 -17.16
CA PRO A 132 20.58 10.10 -15.99
C PRO A 132 21.13 9.30 -14.80
N PHE A 133 21.08 9.91 -13.61
CA PHE A 133 21.67 9.37 -12.38
C PHE A 133 23.14 8.97 -12.53
N GLY A 134 23.90 9.67 -13.39
CA GLY A 134 25.29 9.33 -13.66
C GLY A 134 25.50 7.93 -14.24
N GLY A 135 24.51 7.37 -14.92
CA GLY A 135 24.52 6.01 -15.50
C GLY A 135 24.25 4.90 -14.48
N VAL A 136 23.72 5.21 -13.29
CA VAL A 136 23.29 4.23 -12.28
C VAL A 136 21.92 3.67 -12.67
N GLN A 137 21.75 2.34 -12.58
CA GLN A 137 20.43 1.71 -12.71
C GLN A 137 19.54 2.12 -11.53
N VAL A 138 18.33 2.62 -11.79
CA VAL A 138 17.39 3.04 -10.74
C VAL A 138 16.20 2.09 -10.66
N VAL A 139 15.97 1.52 -9.49
CA VAL A 139 14.83 0.62 -9.23
C VAL A 139 13.96 1.23 -8.14
N MET A 140 12.75 1.62 -8.49
CA MET A 140 11.82 2.34 -7.63
C MET A 140 10.69 1.43 -7.19
N PHE A 141 10.37 1.44 -5.90
CA PHE A 141 9.22 0.73 -5.33
C PHE A 141 8.25 1.71 -4.70
N GLY A 142 6.95 1.53 -4.94
CA GLY A 142 5.94 2.39 -4.32
C GLY A 142 4.51 2.12 -4.78
N ASP A 143 3.58 2.88 -4.22
CA ASP A 143 2.17 2.91 -4.64
C ASP A 143 1.71 4.37 -4.69
N LEU A 144 1.62 4.94 -5.89
CA LEU A 144 1.23 6.35 -6.11
C LEU A 144 -0.14 6.74 -5.56
N PHE A 145 -0.96 5.76 -5.20
CA PHE A 145 -2.25 6.00 -4.56
C PHE A 145 -2.16 6.02 -3.02
N GLN A 146 -0.97 5.77 -2.45
CA GLN A 146 -0.71 5.93 -1.03
C GLN A 146 -0.40 7.40 -0.74
N LEU A 147 0.47 7.67 0.23
CA LEU A 147 0.75 9.04 0.61
C LEU A 147 1.61 9.73 -0.46
N MET A 148 1.26 10.98 -0.72
CA MET A 148 2.01 11.88 -1.59
C MET A 148 3.25 12.43 -0.87
N PRO A 149 4.21 13.00 -1.60
CA PRO A 149 5.30 13.75 -1.02
C PRO A 149 4.78 14.87 -0.11
N VAL A 150 5.52 15.18 0.94
CA VAL A 150 5.18 16.24 1.89
C VAL A 150 5.98 17.48 1.55
N ALA A 151 5.29 18.59 1.32
CA ALA A 151 5.83 19.94 1.24
C ALA A 151 4.92 20.84 2.08
N ASP A 152 5.46 21.92 2.67
CA ASP A 152 4.61 22.97 3.21
C ASP A 152 4.10 23.90 2.08
N GLU A 153 3.20 24.82 2.41
CA GLU A 153 2.56 25.69 1.39
C GLU A 153 3.61 26.54 0.64
N GLU A 154 4.64 27.04 1.32
CA GLU A 154 5.69 27.87 0.72
C GLU A 154 6.61 27.02 -0.18
N GLU A 155 6.99 25.83 0.28
CA GLU A 155 7.78 24.88 -0.51
C GLU A 155 7.02 24.42 -1.77
N GLU A 156 5.72 24.13 -1.62
CA GLU A 156 4.87 23.71 -2.74
C GLU A 156 4.75 24.81 -3.79
N GLU A 157 4.49 26.07 -3.39
CA GLU A 157 4.43 27.21 -4.30
C GLU A 157 5.75 27.36 -5.07
N GLN A 158 6.90 27.31 -4.38
CA GLN A 158 8.21 27.42 -5.01
C GLN A 158 8.49 26.27 -6.00
N LEU A 159 8.16 25.05 -5.63
CA LEU A 159 8.39 23.88 -6.49
C LEU A 159 7.51 23.89 -7.73
N MET A 160 6.25 24.29 -7.58
CA MET A 160 5.29 24.32 -8.70
C MET A 160 5.60 25.40 -9.74
N GLU A 161 6.55 26.32 -9.48
CA GLU A 161 7.10 27.22 -10.52
C GLU A 161 8.01 26.48 -11.52
N TYR A 162 8.61 25.37 -11.10
CA TYR A 162 9.60 24.61 -11.89
C TYR A 162 9.12 23.24 -12.33
N TYR A 163 8.17 22.63 -11.61
CA TYR A 163 7.70 21.27 -11.77
C TYR A 163 6.19 21.20 -11.96
N GLU A 164 5.72 20.28 -12.78
CA GLU A 164 4.28 20.07 -12.99
C GLU A 164 3.62 19.22 -11.89
N SER A 165 4.42 18.55 -11.07
CA SER A 165 3.95 17.66 -10.01
C SER A 165 5.01 17.52 -8.91
N LEU A 166 4.56 17.41 -7.66
CA LEU A 166 5.45 17.13 -6.53
C LEU A 166 5.98 15.68 -6.52
N TYR A 167 5.33 14.76 -7.19
CA TYR A 167 5.78 13.37 -7.22
C TYR A 167 7.08 13.19 -8.00
N PHE A 168 7.82 12.13 -7.70
CA PHE A 168 9.09 11.79 -8.33
C PHE A 168 9.06 11.84 -9.86
N PHE A 169 7.94 11.46 -10.46
CA PHE A 169 7.77 11.46 -11.92
C PHE A 169 7.62 12.86 -12.55
N GLY A 170 7.46 13.90 -11.73
CA GLY A 170 7.49 15.28 -12.18
C GLY A 170 8.90 15.88 -12.25
N SER A 171 9.94 15.13 -11.85
CA SER A 171 11.34 15.59 -11.95
C SER A 171 11.83 15.58 -13.40
N LYS A 172 12.80 16.46 -13.69
CA LYS A 172 13.41 16.57 -15.03
C LYS A 172 14.16 15.30 -15.42
N VAL A 173 14.87 14.69 -14.48
CA VAL A 173 15.61 13.45 -14.75
C VAL A 173 14.70 12.30 -15.16
N MET A 174 13.46 12.24 -14.66
CA MET A 174 12.53 11.16 -15.03
C MET A 174 12.00 11.28 -16.47
N GLU A 175 12.10 12.46 -17.10
CA GLU A 175 11.83 12.64 -18.53
C GLU A 175 12.95 12.06 -19.40
N GLU A 176 14.20 12.05 -18.87
CA GLU A 176 15.38 11.55 -19.59
C GLU A 176 15.64 10.05 -19.37
N LEU A 177 15.25 9.53 -18.20
CA LEU A 177 15.52 8.14 -17.80
C LEU A 177 14.67 7.15 -18.61
N ASP A 178 15.30 6.19 -19.31
CA ASP A 178 14.55 5.05 -19.89
C ASP A 178 14.19 4.04 -18.79
N TYR A 179 12.95 4.05 -18.38
CA TYR A 179 12.40 3.10 -17.41
C TYR A 179 11.00 2.63 -17.81
N ALA A 180 10.57 1.55 -17.22
CA ALA A 180 9.22 1.04 -17.41
C ALA A 180 8.55 0.76 -16.05
N MET A 181 7.23 0.82 -16.03
CA MET A 181 6.43 0.48 -14.86
C MET A 181 5.96 -0.98 -14.92
N LEU A 182 6.15 -1.71 -13.82
CA LEU A 182 5.60 -3.04 -13.62
C LEU A 182 4.66 -3.04 -12.41
N GLU A 183 3.38 -3.43 -12.61
CA GLU A 183 2.39 -3.48 -11.52
C GLU A 183 2.21 -4.91 -10.98
N LEU A 184 2.51 -5.12 -9.69
CA LEU A 184 2.23 -6.36 -8.97
C LEU A 184 0.73 -6.49 -8.74
N LYS A 185 0.14 -7.60 -9.18
CA LYS A 185 -1.33 -7.80 -9.16
C LYS A 185 -1.84 -8.56 -7.95
N LYS A 186 -1.06 -9.51 -7.41
CA LYS A 186 -1.48 -10.40 -6.32
C LYS A 186 -1.42 -9.70 -4.97
N ILE A 187 -2.52 -9.74 -4.23
CA ILE A 187 -2.63 -9.14 -2.89
C ILE A 187 -2.59 -10.27 -1.87
N TYR A 188 -1.73 -10.13 -0.86
CA TYR A 188 -1.52 -11.13 0.18
C TYR A 188 -2.10 -10.72 1.54
N ARG A 189 -2.37 -9.42 1.76
CA ARG A 189 -2.76 -8.87 3.08
C ARG A 189 -4.23 -9.04 3.41
N GLN A 190 -5.14 -8.81 2.46
CA GLN A 190 -6.59 -8.80 2.69
C GLN A 190 -7.24 -10.11 2.27
N ASP A 191 -8.03 -10.71 3.18
CA ASP A 191 -8.61 -12.05 2.98
C ASP A 191 -9.90 -12.03 2.14
N LYS A 192 -10.72 -10.94 2.24
CA LYS A 192 -12.03 -10.87 1.59
C LYS A 192 -12.02 -10.03 0.31
N ARG A 193 -12.39 -10.63 -0.82
CA ARG A 193 -12.53 -9.95 -2.13
C ARG A 193 -13.41 -8.69 -2.08
N SER A 194 -14.47 -8.68 -1.24
CA SER A 194 -15.36 -7.52 -1.07
C SER A 194 -14.65 -6.31 -0.46
N PHE A 195 -13.72 -6.54 0.46
CA PHE A 195 -12.90 -5.47 1.05
C PHE A 195 -11.86 -4.96 0.06
N VAL A 196 -11.21 -5.84 -0.68
CA VAL A 196 -10.29 -5.47 -1.76
C VAL A 196 -10.99 -4.59 -2.81
N ARG A 197 -12.24 -4.93 -3.19
CA ARG A 197 -13.04 -4.08 -4.10
C ARG A 197 -13.34 -2.69 -3.51
N LEU A 198 -13.68 -2.61 -2.23
CA LEU A 198 -13.88 -1.33 -1.54
C LEU A 198 -12.59 -0.49 -1.55
N LEU A 199 -11.46 -1.07 -1.16
CA LEU A 199 -10.16 -0.40 -1.20
C LEU A 199 -9.79 0.09 -2.60
N ASN A 200 -10.08 -0.70 -3.64
CA ASN A 200 -9.84 -0.29 -5.02
C ASN A 200 -10.69 0.93 -5.43
N LYS A 201 -11.96 1.02 -5.02
CA LYS A 201 -12.80 2.19 -5.29
C LYS A 201 -12.25 3.44 -4.60
N ILE A 202 -11.86 3.31 -3.33
CA ILE A 202 -11.27 4.40 -2.55
C ILE A 202 -9.93 4.83 -3.15
N ARG A 203 -9.08 3.89 -3.52
CA ARG A 203 -7.81 4.13 -4.20
C ARG A 203 -7.98 5.02 -5.44
N TRP A 204 -9.03 4.79 -6.23
CA TRP A 204 -9.33 5.57 -7.43
C TRP A 204 -10.20 6.81 -7.20
N GLY A 205 -10.46 7.19 -5.95
CA GLY A 205 -11.33 8.32 -5.63
C GLY A 205 -12.80 8.12 -6.05
N ARG A 206 -13.23 6.87 -6.30
CA ARG A 206 -14.57 6.54 -6.83
C ARG A 206 -15.52 6.17 -5.71
N ILE A 207 -16.17 7.18 -5.13
CA ILE A 207 -17.20 7.00 -4.09
C ILE A 207 -18.59 7.12 -4.72
N ASN A 208 -19.28 6.00 -4.84
CA ASN A 208 -20.72 5.96 -5.18
C ASN A 208 -21.56 5.70 -3.93
N ALA A 209 -22.90 5.74 -4.07
CA ALA A 209 -23.82 5.54 -2.96
C ALA A 209 -23.58 4.23 -2.19
N VAL A 210 -23.28 3.12 -2.90
CA VAL A 210 -23.00 1.81 -2.27
C VAL A 210 -21.69 1.83 -1.48
N THR A 211 -20.67 2.53 -2.00
CA THR A 211 -19.39 2.67 -1.31
C THR A 211 -19.56 3.53 -0.06
N GLN A 212 -20.30 4.64 -0.18
CA GLN A 212 -20.61 5.53 0.95
C GLN A 212 -21.40 4.80 2.04
N GLU A 213 -22.42 4.03 1.66
CA GLU A 213 -23.20 3.22 2.62
C GLU A 213 -22.32 2.24 3.40
N LYS A 214 -21.34 1.59 2.74
CA LYS A 214 -20.40 0.70 3.42
C LYS A 214 -19.51 1.45 4.42
N LEU A 215 -19.04 2.65 4.09
CA LEU A 215 -18.27 3.49 4.98
C LEU A 215 -19.14 4.00 6.14
N ASP A 216 -20.38 4.42 5.85
CA ASP A 216 -21.32 4.91 6.87
C ASP A 216 -21.70 3.83 7.89
N ARG A 217 -21.73 2.56 7.50
CA ARG A 217 -21.93 1.43 8.42
C ARG A 217 -20.77 1.22 9.42
N LEU A 218 -19.58 1.70 9.10
CA LEU A 218 -18.41 1.65 9.98
C LEU A 218 -18.32 2.88 10.88
N PHE A 219 -19.12 3.93 10.62
CA PHE A 219 -19.07 5.17 11.36
C PHE A 219 -19.85 5.11 12.65
N HIS A 220 -19.17 5.40 13.77
CA HIS A 220 -19.71 5.48 15.11
C HIS A 220 -19.26 6.79 15.75
N ARG A 221 -20.15 7.79 15.79
CA ARG A 221 -19.87 9.18 16.19
C ARG A 221 -19.20 9.30 17.56
N ASP A 222 -19.75 8.60 18.53
CA ASP A 222 -19.34 8.72 19.93
C ASP A 222 -18.52 7.49 20.38
N TYR A 223 -17.86 6.83 19.43
CA TYR A 223 -17.07 5.65 19.73
C TYR A 223 -15.93 6.00 20.69
N LYS A 224 -15.92 5.34 21.82
CA LYS A 224 -14.84 5.41 22.80
C LYS A 224 -14.10 4.08 22.81
N VAL A 225 -12.80 4.13 22.58
CA VAL A 225 -11.95 2.96 22.76
C VAL A 225 -12.02 2.56 24.23
N SER A 226 -12.52 1.36 24.51
CA SER A 226 -12.68 0.83 25.87
C SER A 226 -11.32 0.75 26.57
N GLU A 227 -11.31 0.89 27.88
CA GLU A 227 -10.13 0.61 28.68
C GLU A 227 -9.71 -0.85 28.49
N GLY A 228 -8.41 -1.09 28.33
CA GLY A 228 -7.90 -2.43 28.02
C GLY A 228 -8.10 -2.90 26.57
N SER A 229 -8.70 -2.08 25.69
CA SER A 229 -8.85 -2.43 24.27
C SER A 229 -7.50 -2.48 23.55
N HIS A 230 -7.36 -3.45 22.65
CA HIS A 230 -6.20 -3.62 21.77
C HIS A 230 -6.22 -2.71 20.53
N GLN A 231 -7.25 -1.87 20.39
CA GLN A 231 -7.43 -1.02 19.22
C GLN A 231 -6.46 0.17 19.22
N ILE A 232 -5.93 0.48 18.04
CA ILE A 232 -5.11 1.67 17.80
C ILE A 232 -5.93 2.72 17.04
N ILE A 233 -5.72 4.01 17.36
CA ILE A 233 -6.38 5.11 16.67
C ILE A 233 -5.43 5.66 15.59
N LEU A 234 -5.86 5.65 14.32
CA LEU A 234 -5.16 6.29 13.22
C LEU A 234 -5.72 7.70 13.01
N THR A 235 -4.85 8.71 13.06
CA THR A 235 -5.24 10.13 12.88
C THR A 235 -4.52 10.75 11.69
N THR A 236 -5.05 11.86 11.18
CA THR A 236 -4.44 12.61 10.07
C THR A 236 -3.28 13.50 10.51
N HIS A 237 -3.22 13.94 11.78
CA HIS A 237 -2.27 14.94 12.26
C HIS A 237 -1.43 14.46 13.44
N ASN A 238 -0.11 14.73 13.43
CA ASN A 238 0.81 14.42 14.53
C ASN A 238 0.38 15.05 15.86
N ARG A 239 -0.09 16.30 15.84
CA ARG A 239 -0.54 17.02 17.05
C ARG A 239 -1.69 16.28 17.75
N LYS A 240 -2.60 15.68 16.96
CA LYS A 240 -3.73 14.93 17.51
C LYS A 240 -3.28 13.62 18.14
N SER A 241 -2.43 12.84 17.48
CA SER A 241 -1.92 11.58 18.05
C SER A 241 -1.09 11.82 19.32
N LYS A 242 -0.19 12.83 19.32
CA LYS A 242 0.58 13.22 20.52
C LYS A 242 -0.35 13.60 21.66
N ARG A 243 -1.39 14.42 21.39
CA ARG A 243 -2.38 14.82 22.42
C ARG A 243 -3.13 13.62 22.99
N ILE A 244 -3.63 12.71 22.16
CA ILE A 244 -4.34 11.51 22.62
C ILE A 244 -3.43 10.66 23.49
N ASN A 245 -2.22 10.37 23.04
CA ASN A 245 -1.26 9.55 23.78
C ASN A 245 -0.91 10.18 25.14
N ARG A 246 -0.65 11.50 25.17
CA ARG A 246 -0.33 12.21 26.41
C ARG A 246 -1.52 12.22 27.38
N GLN A 247 -2.72 12.57 26.91
CA GLN A 247 -3.95 12.57 27.73
C GLN A 247 -4.24 11.19 28.32
N LYS A 248 -4.03 10.13 27.53
CA LYS A 248 -4.21 8.76 28.02
C LYS A 248 -3.17 8.40 29.08
N LEU A 249 -1.91 8.76 28.89
CA LEU A 249 -0.85 8.51 29.86
C LEU A 249 -1.07 9.30 31.16
N GLU A 250 -1.43 10.59 31.07
CA GLU A 250 -1.72 11.47 32.21
C GLU A 250 -2.95 11.00 33.02
N ALA A 251 -3.96 10.47 32.35
CA ALA A 251 -5.18 9.97 33.01
C ALA A 251 -4.97 8.62 33.75
N MET A 252 -3.84 7.95 33.51
CA MET A 252 -3.53 6.71 34.21
C MET A 252 -2.98 7.00 35.59
N GLU A 253 -3.37 6.20 36.56
CA GLU A 253 -2.78 6.17 37.90
C GLU A 253 -1.38 5.52 37.87
N GLY A 254 -0.59 5.76 38.92
CA GLY A 254 0.73 5.17 39.09
C GLY A 254 1.89 6.06 38.69
N GLN A 255 3.08 5.58 39.01
CA GLN A 255 4.34 6.29 38.77
C GLN A 255 4.67 6.37 37.28
N GLU A 256 5.04 7.57 36.81
CA GLU A 256 5.58 7.78 35.48
C GLU A 256 7.10 7.57 35.50
N TRP A 257 7.58 6.76 34.55
CA TRP A 257 9.01 6.48 34.35
C TRP A 257 9.47 7.19 33.09
N ASP A 258 10.62 7.88 33.17
CA ASP A 258 11.28 8.51 32.02
C ASP A 258 12.55 7.75 31.66
N TYR A 259 12.55 7.14 30.49
CA TYR A 259 13.71 6.43 29.95
C TYR A 259 14.41 7.32 28.91
N GLN A 260 15.52 7.91 29.32
CA GLN A 260 16.35 8.70 28.41
C GLN A 260 17.13 7.80 27.45
N ALA A 261 17.21 8.20 26.17
CA ALA A 261 18.05 7.55 25.17
C ALA A 261 19.53 7.87 25.37
N TYR A 262 20.39 7.01 24.85
CA TYR A 262 21.83 7.24 24.74
C TYR A 262 22.19 7.38 23.27
N THR A 263 23.05 8.35 22.95
CA THR A 263 23.57 8.55 21.60
C THR A 263 25.09 8.53 21.62
N GLU A 264 25.69 7.87 20.63
CA GLU A 264 27.11 7.93 20.35
C GLU A 264 27.30 8.49 18.94
N GLY A 265 28.31 9.34 18.73
CA GLY A 265 28.49 10.06 17.48
C GLY A 265 27.42 11.14 17.24
N SER A 266 27.36 11.64 16.03
CA SER A 266 26.41 12.69 15.62
C SER A 266 25.14 12.08 15.00
N PHE A 267 24.27 11.52 15.83
CA PHE A 267 22.98 11.00 15.37
C PHE A 267 22.01 12.17 15.17
N PRO A 268 21.50 12.42 13.96
CA PRO A 268 20.58 13.53 13.70
C PRO A 268 19.26 13.36 14.45
N SER A 269 18.82 14.41 15.16
CA SER A 269 17.58 14.34 15.97
C SER A 269 16.32 14.12 15.14
N GLN A 270 16.31 14.52 13.86
CA GLN A 270 15.24 14.28 12.90
C GLN A 270 15.07 12.79 12.56
N GLU A 271 16.16 12.04 12.67
CA GLU A 271 16.24 10.60 12.35
C GLU A 271 16.00 9.71 13.58
N TYR A 272 15.69 10.28 14.75
CA TYR A 272 15.43 9.47 15.94
C TYR A 272 14.27 8.49 15.70
N PRO A 273 14.50 7.19 15.84
CA PRO A 273 13.51 6.16 15.56
C PRO A 273 12.38 6.16 16.60
N THR A 274 12.65 6.65 17.81
CA THR A 274 11.67 6.84 18.89
C THR A 274 11.98 8.11 19.69
N ASN A 275 11.17 8.38 20.72
CA ASN A 275 11.36 9.53 21.58
C ASN A 275 12.69 9.44 22.35
N PHE A 276 13.43 10.54 22.42
CA PHE A 276 14.64 10.64 23.25
C PHE A 276 14.29 10.43 24.73
N HIS A 277 13.20 11.04 25.20
CA HIS A 277 12.57 10.78 26.49
C HIS A 277 11.32 9.91 26.27
N LEU A 278 11.39 8.65 26.70
CA LEU A 278 10.28 7.69 26.61
C LEU A 278 9.57 7.61 27.96
N ASN A 279 8.44 8.32 28.07
CA ASN A 279 7.63 8.36 29.29
C ASN A 279 6.60 7.23 29.25
N LEU A 280 6.59 6.39 30.28
CA LEU A 280 5.70 5.23 30.40
C LEU A 280 5.13 5.10 31.81
N LYS A 281 3.96 4.45 31.91
CA LYS A 281 3.36 3.94 33.15
C LYS A 281 2.98 2.48 32.98
N VAL A 282 2.87 1.71 34.05
CA VAL A 282 2.28 0.37 34.00
C VAL A 282 0.85 0.47 33.48
N GLY A 283 0.48 -0.39 32.54
CA GLY A 283 -0.78 -0.33 31.82
C GLY A 283 -0.73 0.51 30.53
N ALA A 284 0.36 1.23 30.24
CA ALA A 284 0.48 2.03 29.02
C ALA A 284 0.45 1.16 27.76
N ARG A 285 -0.27 1.64 26.75
CA ARG A 285 -0.31 1.02 25.42
C ARG A 285 0.92 1.42 24.62
N VAL A 286 1.63 0.43 24.13
CA VAL A 286 2.87 0.63 23.37
C VAL A 286 2.85 -0.15 22.06
N MET A 287 3.69 0.29 21.14
CA MET A 287 3.99 -0.39 19.90
C MET A 287 5.48 -0.62 19.78
N PHE A 288 5.87 -1.82 19.37
CA PHE A 288 7.25 -2.15 19.05
C PHE A 288 7.68 -1.49 17.73
N LEU A 289 8.92 -1.04 17.68
CA LEU A 289 9.50 -0.29 16.55
C LEU A 289 10.59 -1.06 15.81
N ARG A 290 10.81 -2.33 16.17
CA ARG A 290 11.79 -3.22 15.56
C ARG A 290 11.27 -4.65 15.47
N ASN A 291 11.96 -5.45 14.65
CA ASN A 291 11.82 -6.90 14.66
C ASN A 291 12.85 -7.52 15.60
N SER A 292 12.46 -8.58 16.29
CA SER A 292 13.32 -9.47 17.07
C SER A 292 12.76 -10.90 17.00
N ASP A 293 13.37 -11.85 17.68
CA ASP A 293 12.86 -13.21 17.76
C ASP A 293 11.53 -13.30 18.54
N GLU A 294 11.22 -12.31 19.39
CA GLU A 294 10.04 -12.30 20.26
C GLU A 294 8.94 -11.33 19.81
N TYR A 295 9.27 -10.32 19.01
CA TYR A 295 8.33 -9.28 18.55
C TYR A 295 8.67 -8.74 17.16
N PHE A 296 7.71 -8.13 16.51
CA PHE A 296 7.87 -7.51 15.19
C PHE A 296 7.47 -6.03 15.19
N ASN A 297 7.99 -5.28 14.24
CA ASN A 297 7.66 -3.86 14.07
C ASN A 297 6.17 -3.65 13.81
N GLY A 298 5.55 -2.81 14.64
CA GLY A 298 4.10 -2.56 14.61
C GLY A 298 3.29 -3.44 15.56
N MET A 299 3.90 -4.46 16.21
CA MET A 299 3.25 -5.26 17.23
C MET A 299 2.81 -4.37 18.39
N LEU A 300 1.58 -4.58 18.86
CA LEU A 300 1.00 -3.83 19.97
C LEU A 300 1.08 -4.63 21.27
N GLY A 301 1.16 -3.90 22.38
CA GLY A 301 1.16 -4.50 23.70
C GLY A 301 0.83 -3.50 24.81
N THR A 302 0.77 -4.02 26.02
CA THR A 302 0.51 -3.25 27.23
C THR A 302 1.67 -3.44 28.21
N VAL A 303 2.20 -2.36 28.74
CA VAL A 303 3.26 -2.39 29.75
C VAL A 303 2.72 -3.04 31.03
N VAL A 304 3.38 -4.08 31.54
CA VAL A 304 2.96 -4.80 32.75
C VAL A 304 3.90 -4.59 33.93
N ALA A 305 5.18 -4.31 33.65
CA ALA A 305 6.15 -3.93 34.69
C ALA A 305 7.19 -2.93 34.12
N LEU A 306 7.68 -2.08 34.98
CA LEU A 306 8.71 -1.07 34.71
C LEU A 306 9.71 -1.07 35.86
N ASP A 307 10.99 -1.07 35.52
CA ASP A 307 12.10 -0.78 36.43
C ASP A 307 13.19 0.03 35.72
N ASP A 308 14.29 0.36 36.39
CA ASP A 308 15.33 1.24 35.85
C ASP A 308 15.97 0.72 34.56
N GLU A 309 16.06 -0.60 34.39
CA GLU A 309 16.79 -1.23 33.28
C GLU A 309 15.93 -2.15 32.40
N SER A 310 14.69 -2.41 32.79
CA SER A 310 13.82 -3.30 32.01
C SER A 310 12.38 -2.80 31.90
N ILE A 311 11.75 -3.21 30.82
CA ILE A 311 10.33 -2.96 30.54
C ILE A 311 9.71 -4.31 30.17
N GLU A 312 8.64 -4.69 30.86
CA GLU A 312 7.87 -5.86 30.50
C GLU A 312 6.59 -5.44 29.76
N VAL A 313 6.39 -6.01 28.60
CA VAL A 313 5.22 -5.76 27.76
C VAL A 313 4.46 -7.05 27.50
N LYS A 314 3.18 -7.06 27.83
CA LYS A 314 2.27 -8.14 27.45
C LYS A 314 1.79 -7.90 26.02
N ALA A 315 2.16 -8.80 25.12
CA ALA A 315 1.79 -8.74 23.70
C ALA A 315 0.29 -8.99 23.51
N ASP A 316 -0.37 -8.23 22.64
CA ASP A 316 -1.79 -8.36 22.37
C ASP A 316 -2.15 -9.65 21.63
N GLU A 317 -1.28 -10.08 20.71
CA GLU A 317 -1.54 -11.17 19.79
C GLU A 317 -1.65 -12.53 20.50
N ASN A 318 -0.78 -12.78 21.48
CA ASN A 318 -0.64 -14.09 22.11
C ASN A 318 -0.62 -14.05 23.65
N GLY A 319 -0.73 -12.87 24.24
CA GLY A 319 -0.73 -12.67 25.68
C GLY A 319 0.62 -12.94 26.38
N ARG A 320 1.70 -13.21 25.63
CA ARG A 320 3.03 -13.44 26.19
C ARG A 320 3.60 -12.17 26.80
N ILE A 321 4.33 -12.31 27.90
CA ILE A 321 5.11 -11.24 28.49
C ILE A 321 6.49 -11.24 27.81
N ILE A 322 6.87 -10.08 27.29
CA ILE A 322 8.13 -9.85 26.59
C ILE A 322 8.99 -8.94 27.47
N HIS A 323 10.19 -9.39 27.80
CA HIS A 323 11.20 -8.58 28.49
C HIS A 323 11.93 -7.72 27.45
N VAL A 324 11.52 -6.45 27.38
CA VAL A 324 12.05 -5.51 26.37
C VAL A 324 13.38 -4.95 26.84
N LYS A 325 14.42 -5.15 26.04
CA LYS A 325 15.73 -4.56 26.26
C LYS A 325 15.91 -3.33 25.37
N ARG A 326 16.82 -2.44 25.77
CA ARG A 326 17.22 -1.33 24.90
C ARG A 326 17.80 -1.88 23.61
N SER A 327 17.35 -1.34 22.50
CA SER A 327 17.88 -1.63 21.16
C SER A 327 18.77 -0.49 20.70
N THR A 328 19.77 -0.81 19.94
CA THR A 328 20.64 0.16 19.29
C THR A 328 20.22 0.30 17.84
N TRP A 329 19.98 1.52 17.39
CA TRP A 329 19.81 1.87 15.99
C TRP A 329 21.10 2.50 15.52
N ASP A 330 21.61 1.99 14.41
CA ASP A 330 22.81 2.49 13.78
C ASP A 330 22.40 3.56 12.77
N PHE A 331 23.10 4.65 12.78
CA PHE A 331 23.08 5.63 11.70
C PHE A 331 24.24 5.27 10.79
N ASN A 332 23.90 4.73 9.63
CA ASN A 332 24.84 4.11 8.73
C ASN A 332 25.13 5.02 7.54
N ARG A 333 26.37 4.92 7.04
CA ARG A 333 26.77 5.45 5.74
C ARG A 333 27.37 4.33 4.91
N TYR A 334 27.20 4.41 3.59
CA TYR A 334 27.93 3.51 2.70
C TYR A 334 29.36 4.00 2.55
N HIS A 335 30.33 3.10 2.64
CA HIS A 335 31.73 3.37 2.29
C HIS A 335 32.28 2.22 1.44
N LEU A 336 33.31 2.52 0.66
CA LEU A 336 34.00 1.54 -0.14
C LEU A 336 35.22 1.02 0.64
N ASN A 337 35.23 -0.27 0.94
CA ASN A 337 36.42 -0.91 1.48
C ASN A 337 37.54 -0.90 0.44
N THR A 338 38.61 -0.17 0.70
CA THR A 338 39.73 -0.03 -0.25
C THR A 338 40.51 -1.32 -0.48
N LYS A 339 40.43 -2.29 0.44
CA LYS A 339 41.14 -3.59 0.34
C LYS A 339 40.31 -4.61 -0.42
N THR A 340 39.02 -4.76 -0.07
CA THR A 340 38.11 -5.75 -0.70
C THR A 340 37.48 -5.21 -1.98
N LYS A 341 37.45 -3.90 -2.17
CA LYS A 341 36.71 -3.18 -3.23
C LYS A 341 35.21 -3.47 -3.18
N GLU A 342 34.68 -3.77 -2.01
CA GLU A 342 33.25 -4.00 -1.77
C GLU A 342 32.64 -2.77 -1.11
N LEU A 343 31.34 -2.55 -1.42
CA LEU A 343 30.56 -1.52 -0.76
C LEU A 343 30.17 -2.05 0.62
N GLU A 344 30.61 -1.35 1.66
CA GLU A 344 30.30 -1.71 3.05
C GLU A 344 29.45 -0.60 3.70
N VAL A 345 28.72 -0.99 4.73
CA VAL A 345 27.92 -0.07 5.53
C VAL A 345 28.72 0.24 6.80
N GLU A 346 29.16 1.50 6.94
CA GLU A 346 29.82 1.98 8.14
C GLU A 346 28.82 2.59 9.12
N ARG A 347 28.94 2.20 10.37
CA ARG A 347 28.18 2.78 11.46
C ARG A 347 28.88 4.06 11.97
N VAL A 348 28.27 5.23 11.69
CA VAL A 348 28.84 6.53 12.06
C VAL A 348 28.26 7.11 13.36
N ALA A 349 27.08 6.67 13.75
CA ALA A 349 26.46 7.05 15.02
C ALA A 349 25.50 5.95 15.51
N THR A 350 25.20 5.98 16.80
CA THR A 350 24.21 5.08 17.39
C THR A 350 23.19 5.84 18.22
N PHE A 351 21.96 5.29 18.24
CA PHE A 351 20.89 5.72 19.14
C PHE A 351 20.39 4.50 19.91
N LYS A 352 20.53 4.51 21.22
CA LYS A 352 20.15 3.38 22.08
C LYS A 352 18.97 3.75 22.95
N GLN A 353 17.83 3.08 22.75
CA GLN A 353 16.60 3.29 23.51
C GLN A 353 15.77 1.99 23.52
N TYR A 354 14.74 1.90 24.36
CA TYR A 354 13.75 0.85 24.24
C TYR A 354 13.00 1.00 22.93
N PRO A 355 12.82 -0.10 22.15
CA PRO A 355 12.16 -0.05 20.84
C PRO A 355 10.64 0.06 20.99
N LEU A 356 10.20 1.03 21.74
CA LEU A 356 8.81 1.26 22.09
C LEU A 356 8.40 2.71 21.83
N LYS A 357 7.11 2.90 21.56
CA LYS A 357 6.44 4.20 21.64
C LYS A 357 5.01 4.04 22.13
N LEU A 358 4.44 5.10 22.71
CA LEU A 358 3.03 5.13 23.05
C LEU A 358 2.15 4.91 21.82
N ALA A 359 1.14 4.05 21.92
CA ALA A 359 0.37 3.56 20.80
C ALA A 359 -1.15 3.48 21.05
N TRP A 360 -1.73 4.38 21.80
CA TRP A 360 -3.18 4.61 21.73
C TRP A 360 -3.57 5.29 20.41
N ALA A 361 -2.71 6.18 19.91
CA ALA A 361 -2.90 6.84 18.62
C ALA A 361 -1.58 7.05 17.88
N ILE A 362 -1.60 6.83 16.55
CA ILE A 362 -0.51 7.17 15.63
C ILE A 362 -1.07 7.92 14.42
N THR A 363 -0.21 8.58 13.65
CA THR A 363 -0.66 9.18 12.38
C THR A 363 -0.75 8.13 11.27
N ILE A 364 -1.62 8.40 10.30
CA ILE A 364 -1.76 7.57 9.10
C ILE A 364 -0.40 7.45 8.38
N HIS A 365 0.40 8.52 8.33
CA HIS A 365 1.75 8.49 7.76
C HIS A 365 2.65 7.46 8.48
N LYS A 366 2.68 7.48 9.81
CA LYS A 366 3.48 6.55 10.62
C LYS A 366 2.94 5.13 10.64
N SER A 367 1.72 4.92 10.17
CA SER A 367 1.12 3.59 10.00
C SER A 367 1.46 2.95 8.64
N GLN A 368 2.11 3.68 7.72
CA GLN A 368 2.51 3.16 6.43
C GLN A 368 3.47 1.97 6.61
N GLY A 369 3.31 0.92 5.82
CA GLY A 369 4.03 -0.34 6.01
C GLY A 369 3.43 -1.28 7.07
N LEU A 370 2.77 -0.76 8.12
CA LEU A 370 2.23 -1.55 9.22
C LEU A 370 0.91 -2.24 8.87
N THR A 371 0.53 -3.23 9.69
CA THR A 371 -0.75 -3.96 9.58
C THR A 371 -1.31 -4.20 10.97
N PHE A 372 -2.60 -3.97 11.15
CA PHE A 372 -3.31 -4.13 12.42
C PHE A 372 -4.50 -5.07 12.26
N ASP A 373 -4.80 -5.83 13.30
CA ASP A 373 -5.97 -6.71 13.32
C ASP A 373 -7.26 -5.92 13.57
N GLU A 374 -7.21 -4.90 14.45
CA GLU A 374 -8.30 -3.98 14.73
C GLU A 374 -7.81 -2.53 14.70
N VAL A 375 -8.62 -1.63 14.12
CA VAL A 375 -8.22 -0.24 13.99
C VAL A 375 -9.41 0.70 14.11
N VAL A 376 -9.16 1.82 14.80
CA VAL A 376 -10.08 2.96 14.85
C VAL A 376 -9.51 4.07 14.00
N ILE A 377 -10.29 4.58 13.05
CA ILE A 377 -9.81 5.56 12.06
C ILE A 377 -10.53 6.89 12.24
N ASP A 378 -9.75 7.95 12.38
CA ASP A 378 -10.21 9.33 12.41
C ASP A 378 -9.63 10.09 11.22
N ALA A 379 -10.24 9.86 10.05
CA ALA A 379 -9.80 10.41 8.76
C ALA A 379 -10.83 11.29 8.06
N GLY A 380 -11.91 11.71 8.75
CA GLY A 380 -12.93 12.59 8.16
C GLY A 380 -12.41 13.97 7.75
N LYS A 381 -11.29 14.39 8.34
CA LYS A 381 -10.52 15.60 8.00
C LYS A 381 -9.23 15.28 7.26
N ALA A 382 -9.24 14.24 6.42
CA ALA A 382 -8.12 13.97 5.52
C ALA A 382 -7.91 15.17 4.58
N PHE A 383 -6.66 15.60 4.45
CA PHE A 383 -6.27 16.80 3.71
C PHE A 383 -5.35 16.50 2.52
N ALA A 384 -4.82 15.28 2.44
CA ALA A 384 -3.93 14.87 1.35
C ALA A 384 -4.45 13.62 0.65
N ALA A 385 -4.13 13.50 -0.62
CA ALA A 385 -4.43 12.31 -1.43
C ALA A 385 -3.86 11.04 -0.78
N GLY A 386 -4.58 9.94 -0.91
CA GLY A 386 -4.17 8.63 -0.40
C GLY A 386 -4.38 8.39 1.10
N GLN A 387 -4.56 9.41 1.95
CA GLN A 387 -4.65 9.22 3.41
C GLN A 387 -5.76 8.23 3.81
N VAL A 388 -6.96 8.36 3.24
CA VAL A 388 -8.09 7.45 3.54
C VAL A 388 -7.79 6.03 3.06
N TYR A 389 -7.21 5.90 1.87
CA TYR A 389 -6.81 4.59 1.32
C TYR A 389 -5.76 3.91 2.21
N VAL A 390 -4.72 4.66 2.61
CA VAL A 390 -3.68 4.14 3.52
C VAL A 390 -4.30 3.70 4.83
N ALA A 391 -5.13 4.52 5.48
CA ALA A 391 -5.73 4.20 6.76
C ALA A 391 -6.57 2.91 6.72
N LEU A 392 -7.46 2.79 5.74
CA LEU A 392 -8.31 1.61 5.59
C LEU A 392 -7.51 0.36 5.22
N SER A 393 -6.44 0.51 4.41
CA SER A 393 -5.59 -0.61 3.99
C SER A 393 -4.69 -1.15 5.10
N ARG A 394 -4.60 -0.49 6.25
CA ARG A 394 -3.84 -0.98 7.42
C ARG A 394 -4.48 -2.18 8.08
N CYS A 395 -5.77 -2.39 7.92
CA CYS A 395 -6.48 -3.52 8.49
C CYS A 395 -6.64 -4.66 7.48
N ARG A 396 -6.62 -5.90 7.98
CA ARG A 396 -6.86 -7.09 7.13
C ARG A 396 -8.33 -7.29 6.82
N ARG A 397 -9.23 -6.86 7.71
CA ARG A 397 -10.67 -7.15 7.68
C ARG A 397 -11.50 -5.89 7.85
N LEU A 398 -12.52 -5.73 7.02
CA LEU A 398 -13.42 -4.57 7.06
C LEU A 398 -14.23 -4.49 8.36
N ASP A 399 -14.67 -5.64 8.87
CA ASP A 399 -15.46 -5.75 10.10
C ASP A 399 -14.67 -5.45 11.39
N LYS A 400 -13.36 -5.21 11.28
CA LYS A 400 -12.45 -4.80 12.35
C LYS A 400 -12.06 -3.33 12.29
N ILE A 401 -12.72 -2.57 11.43
CA ILE A 401 -12.52 -1.12 11.29
C ILE A 401 -13.68 -0.38 11.90
N VAL A 402 -13.36 0.62 12.74
CA VAL A 402 -14.31 1.61 13.27
C VAL A 402 -13.91 3.00 12.78
N LEU A 403 -14.85 3.78 12.27
CA LEU A 403 -14.63 5.16 11.89
C LEU A 403 -15.17 6.09 12.99
N MET A 404 -14.29 6.89 13.61
CA MET A 404 -14.71 7.93 14.60
C MET A 404 -15.20 9.20 13.92
N SER A 405 -14.83 9.43 12.69
CA SER A 405 -15.28 10.54 11.86
C SER A 405 -15.82 10.01 10.54
N ARG A 406 -16.89 10.65 10.04
CA ARG A 406 -17.51 10.26 8.78
C ARG A 406 -16.56 10.57 7.62
N ILE A 407 -16.26 9.57 6.81
CA ILE A 407 -15.51 9.74 5.58
C ILE A 407 -16.48 10.15 4.47
N THR A 408 -16.35 11.39 4.02
CA THR A 408 -17.15 11.93 2.90
C THR A 408 -16.42 11.73 1.57
N PRO A 409 -17.12 11.80 0.42
CA PRO A 409 -16.46 11.76 -0.88
C PRO A 409 -15.33 12.78 -1.05
N LYS A 410 -15.45 13.96 -0.40
CA LYS A 410 -14.42 15.01 -0.41
C LYS A 410 -13.13 14.61 0.30
N ALA A 411 -13.20 13.73 1.29
CA ALA A 411 -12.03 13.24 2.01
C ALA A 411 -11.26 12.14 1.23
N VAL A 412 -11.90 11.56 0.21
CA VAL A 412 -11.29 10.51 -0.62
C VAL A 412 -10.75 11.15 -1.90
N MET A 413 -9.57 11.71 -1.75
CA MET A 413 -8.90 12.44 -2.82
C MET A 413 -7.95 11.53 -3.58
N MET A 414 -7.89 11.74 -4.89
CA MET A 414 -6.90 11.19 -5.81
C MET A 414 -6.26 12.35 -6.57
N ASP A 415 -4.94 12.33 -6.64
CA ASP A 415 -4.21 13.34 -7.38
C ASP A 415 -4.36 13.12 -8.89
N GLN A 416 -4.67 14.20 -9.63
CA GLN A 416 -4.89 14.14 -11.08
C GLN A 416 -3.58 13.92 -11.85
N SER A 417 -2.44 14.40 -11.34
CA SER A 417 -1.13 14.19 -11.94
C SER A 417 -0.77 12.70 -11.97
N VAL A 418 -1.11 11.96 -10.90
CA VAL A 418 -0.95 10.49 -10.85
C VAL A 418 -1.77 9.81 -11.94
N ARG A 419 -3.00 10.28 -12.20
CA ARG A 419 -3.82 9.72 -13.28
C ARG A 419 -3.23 10.00 -14.66
N GLY A 420 -2.73 11.22 -14.87
CA GLY A 420 -2.04 11.60 -16.11
C GLY A 420 -0.83 10.70 -16.35
N TYR A 421 0.05 10.60 -15.37
CA TYR A 421 1.25 9.78 -15.44
C TYR A 421 0.95 8.29 -15.72
N LEU A 422 -0.03 7.70 -15.04
CA LEU A 422 -0.40 6.29 -15.25
C LEU A 422 -0.96 5.99 -16.65
N ASN A 423 -1.43 7.00 -17.38
CA ASN A 423 -1.89 6.84 -18.76
C ASN A 423 -0.73 6.92 -19.79
N THR A 424 0.39 7.55 -19.43
CA THR A 424 1.51 7.82 -20.34
C THR A 424 2.73 6.95 -20.09
N VAL A 425 2.93 6.47 -18.84
CA VAL A 425 4.10 5.67 -18.47
C VAL A 425 4.18 4.36 -19.27
N LYS A 426 5.38 4.06 -19.80
CA LYS A 426 5.69 2.78 -20.46
C LYS A 426 5.48 1.62 -19.49
N ARG A 427 4.69 0.63 -19.86
CA ARG A 427 4.38 -0.53 -19.01
C ARG A 427 5.12 -1.76 -19.50
N VAL A 428 5.56 -2.57 -18.53
CA VAL A 428 6.03 -3.93 -18.83
C VAL A 428 4.83 -4.80 -19.15
N GLU A 429 4.80 -5.36 -20.34
CA GLU A 429 3.85 -6.42 -20.69
C GLU A 429 4.35 -7.73 -20.10
N VAL A 430 3.55 -8.33 -19.23
CA VAL A 430 3.74 -9.68 -18.75
C VAL A 430 2.67 -10.50 -19.45
N GLU A 431 3.08 -11.39 -20.36
CA GLU A 431 2.14 -12.28 -21.04
C GLU A 431 1.31 -12.99 -19.96
N ASP A 432 0.02 -12.69 -19.96
CA ASP A 432 -0.92 -13.49 -19.23
C ASP A 432 -0.97 -14.84 -19.97
N GLU A 433 -0.12 -15.82 -19.54
CA GLU A 433 -0.53 -17.18 -19.80
C GLU A 433 -2.01 -17.21 -19.42
N GLU A 434 -2.87 -17.63 -20.36
CA GLU A 434 -4.18 -18.12 -19.98
C GLU A 434 -3.89 -19.21 -18.94
N VAL A 435 -3.80 -18.80 -17.65
CA VAL A 435 -3.96 -19.75 -16.57
C VAL A 435 -5.32 -20.32 -16.86
N PRO A 436 -5.43 -21.60 -17.27
CA PRO A 436 -6.72 -22.24 -17.35
C PRO A 436 -7.31 -21.96 -15.98
N ALA A 437 -8.38 -21.15 -15.97
CA ALA A 437 -8.98 -20.61 -14.74
C ALA A 437 -8.94 -21.76 -13.75
N PRO A 438 -8.30 -21.61 -12.56
CA PRO A 438 -8.15 -22.73 -11.66
C PRO A 438 -9.52 -23.37 -11.69
N LYS A 439 -9.59 -24.66 -12.05
CA LYS A 439 -10.81 -25.41 -11.93
C LYS A 439 -11.14 -25.26 -10.45
N GLU A 440 -11.76 -24.10 -10.11
CA GLU A 440 -12.48 -23.99 -8.87
C GLU A 440 -13.32 -25.25 -8.95
N GLU A 441 -13.09 -26.17 -8.03
CA GLU A 441 -14.07 -27.22 -7.80
C GLU A 441 -15.37 -26.46 -7.77
N ARG A 442 -16.06 -26.47 -8.93
CA ARG A 442 -17.37 -25.85 -9.06
C ARG A 442 -18.12 -26.56 -7.97
N LYS A 443 -18.36 -25.86 -6.85
CA LYS A 443 -19.29 -26.37 -5.84
C LYS A 443 -20.49 -26.74 -6.67
N SER A 444 -20.64 -28.01 -6.91
CA SER A 444 -21.68 -28.51 -7.78
C SER A 444 -22.99 -27.94 -7.25
N ILE A 445 -23.54 -26.94 -7.96
CA ILE A 445 -24.83 -26.36 -7.61
C ILE A 445 -25.74 -27.56 -7.70
N LYS A 446 -26.18 -28.10 -6.54
CA LYS A 446 -27.09 -29.23 -6.52
C LYS A 446 -28.40 -28.74 -7.15
N LEU A 447 -28.52 -28.96 -8.47
CA LEU A 447 -29.71 -28.61 -9.19
C LEU A 447 -30.90 -29.40 -8.61
N SER A 448 -31.93 -28.69 -8.22
CA SER A 448 -33.17 -29.34 -7.73
C SER A 448 -33.79 -30.19 -8.81
N GLY A 449 -34.58 -31.20 -8.43
CA GLY A 449 -35.25 -32.07 -9.39
C GLY A 449 -36.15 -31.32 -10.39
N THR A 450 -36.68 -30.15 -9.99
CA THR A 450 -37.49 -29.28 -10.84
C THR A 450 -36.64 -28.56 -11.91
N VAL A 451 -35.45 -28.11 -11.58
CA VAL A 451 -34.51 -27.49 -12.52
C VAL A 451 -33.98 -28.50 -13.52
N LYS A 452 -33.68 -29.75 -13.08
CA LYS A 452 -33.28 -30.85 -13.99
C LYS A 452 -34.35 -31.19 -15.00
N LYS A 453 -35.64 -31.16 -14.61
CA LYS A 453 -36.77 -31.37 -15.55
C LYS A 453 -36.83 -30.24 -16.60
N THR A 454 -36.53 -29.01 -16.25
CA THR A 454 -36.41 -27.89 -17.21
C THR A 454 -35.23 -28.13 -18.16
N LEU A 455 -34.07 -28.53 -17.68
CA LEU A 455 -32.90 -28.85 -18.51
C LEU A 455 -33.21 -29.91 -19.55
N THR A 456 -33.83 -31.03 -19.12
CA THR A 456 -34.20 -32.14 -20.02
C THR A 456 -35.19 -31.70 -21.12
N ALA A 457 -36.15 -30.82 -20.80
CA ALA A 457 -37.09 -30.30 -21.79
C ALA A 457 -36.41 -29.32 -22.75
N TYR A 458 -35.54 -28.46 -22.23
CA TYR A 458 -34.76 -27.49 -23.00
C TYR A 458 -33.79 -28.17 -23.98
N GLN A 459 -33.09 -29.21 -23.54
CA GLN A 459 -32.19 -30.03 -24.39
C GLN A 459 -32.94 -30.79 -25.50
N LYS A 460 -34.25 -31.00 -25.36
CA LYS A 460 -35.12 -31.54 -26.39
C LYS A 460 -35.64 -30.49 -27.38
N GLY A 461 -35.16 -29.25 -27.30
CA GLY A 461 -35.51 -28.16 -28.19
C GLY A 461 -36.83 -27.45 -27.87
N CYS A 462 -37.41 -27.65 -26.67
CA CYS A 462 -38.62 -26.92 -26.27
C CYS A 462 -38.28 -25.48 -25.88
N SER A 463 -39.10 -24.51 -26.33
CA SER A 463 -38.98 -23.12 -25.92
C SER A 463 -39.34 -22.92 -24.43
N PRO A 464 -38.88 -21.84 -23.78
CA PRO A 464 -39.26 -21.53 -22.40
C PRO A 464 -40.78 -21.50 -22.19
N GLU A 465 -41.54 -20.97 -23.15
CA GLU A 465 -43.02 -20.89 -23.14
C GLU A 465 -43.66 -22.28 -23.20
N GLU A 466 -43.15 -23.14 -24.07
CA GLU A 466 -43.61 -24.52 -24.18
C GLU A 466 -43.32 -25.32 -22.92
N ILE A 467 -42.15 -25.12 -22.32
CA ILE A 467 -41.76 -25.76 -21.06
C ILE A 467 -42.69 -25.31 -19.93
N ALA A 468 -42.99 -24.02 -19.84
CA ALA A 468 -43.88 -23.45 -18.84
C ALA A 468 -45.29 -24.08 -18.97
N LYS A 469 -45.84 -24.13 -20.21
CA LYS A 469 -47.14 -24.70 -20.50
C LYS A 469 -47.22 -26.20 -20.18
N ARG A 470 -46.20 -26.97 -20.60
CA ARG A 470 -46.14 -28.42 -20.35
C ARG A 470 -46.02 -28.80 -18.89
N ARG A 471 -45.36 -27.93 -18.12
CA ARG A 471 -45.10 -28.18 -16.68
C ARG A 471 -46.10 -27.52 -15.75
N GLY A 472 -47.02 -26.72 -16.26
CA GLY A 472 -48.01 -25.99 -15.44
C GLY A 472 -47.36 -24.97 -14.46
N VAL A 473 -46.25 -24.34 -14.86
CA VAL A 473 -45.57 -23.34 -14.08
C VAL A 473 -45.51 -22.01 -14.83
N THR A 474 -45.21 -20.90 -14.11
CA THR A 474 -45.13 -19.60 -14.76
C THR A 474 -43.85 -19.49 -15.62
N LEU A 475 -43.88 -18.66 -16.65
CA LEU A 475 -42.72 -18.37 -17.51
C LEU A 475 -41.55 -17.81 -16.70
N GLY A 476 -41.83 -16.94 -15.72
CA GLY A 476 -40.83 -16.43 -14.80
C GLY A 476 -40.07 -17.52 -14.01
N THR A 477 -40.81 -18.62 -13.61
CA THR A 477 -40.18 -19.78 -12.97
C THR A 477 -39.21 -20.49 -13.91
N ILE A 478 -39.53 -20.56 -15.21
CA ILE A 478 -38.64 -21.19 -16.21
C ILE A 478 -37.39 -20.32 -16.41
N TYR A 479 -37.53 -19.00 -16.49
CA TYR A 479 -36.35 -18.09 -16.55
C TYR A 479 -35.49 -18.19 -15.30
N ASP A 480 -36.06 -18.33 -14.09
CA ASP A 480 -35.31 -18.61 -12.87
C ASP A 480 -34.53 -19.93 -12.92
N HIS A 481 -35.14 -20.97 -13.51
CA HIS A 481 -34.46 -22.25 -13.75
C HIS A 481 -33.34 -22.09 -14.78
N LEU A 482 -33.53 -21.34 -15.87
CA LEU A 482 -32.50 -21.09 -16.88
C LEU A 482 -31.33 -20.29 -16.29
N CYS A 483 -31.58 -19.28 -15.45
CA CYS A 483 -30.51 -18.58 -14.72
C CYS A 483 -29.67 -19.55 -13.86
N GLN A 484 -30.32 -20.49 -13.16
CA GLN A 484 -29.59 -21.50 -12.35
C GLN A 484 -28.81 -22.48 -13.26
N LEU A 485 -29.34 -22.83 -14.44
CA LEU A 485 -28.68 -23.70 -15.41
C LEU A 485 -27.49 -23.00 -16.08
N ILE A 486 -27.61 -21.72 -16.43
CA ILE A 486 -26.53 -20.89 -16.93
C ILE A 486 -25.45 -20.75 -15.83
N ALA A 487 -25.88 -20.48 -14.59
CA ALA A 487 -25.00 -20.40 -13.45
C ALA A 487 -24.29 -21.73 -13.14
N ALA A 488 -24.89 -22.86 -13.42
CA ALA A 488 -24.26 -24.17 -13.30
C ALA A 488 -23.41 -24.57 -14.52
N GLY A 489 -23.45 -23.79 -15.62
CA GLY A 489 -22.74 -24.08 -16.87
C GLY A 489 -23.39 -25.20 -17.71
N GLU A 490 -24.64 -25.56 -17.41
CA GLU A 490 -25.39 -26.60 -18.11
C GLU A 490 -26.08 -26.08 -19.38
N VAL A 491 -26.29 -24.75 -19.50
CA VAL A 491 -26.88 -24.07 -20.65
C VAL A 491 -26.00 -22.84 -20.95
N SER A 492 -25.67 -22.64 -22.22
CA SER A 492 -24.96 -21.43 -22.65
C SER A 492 -25.90 -20.23 -22.63
N VAL A 493 -25.43 -19.08 -22.07
CA VAL A 493 -26.21 -17.83 -22.15
C VAL A 493 -26.51 -17.45 -23.62
N TYR A 494 -25.58 -17.75 -24.51
CA TYR A 494 -25.69 -17.41 -25.93
C TYR A 494 -26.73 -18.24 -26.70
N ASP A 495 -27.30 -19.28 -26.07
CA ASP A 495 -28.42 -20.03 -26.61
C ASP A 495 -29.76 -19.31 -26.38
N VAL A 496 -29.80 -18.33 -25.44
CA VAL A 496 -31.04 -17.64 -25.01
C VAL A 496 -30.95 -16.11 -25.08
N VAL A 497 -29.77 -15.56 -25.15
CA VAL A 497 -29.50 -14.10 -25.20
C VAL A 497 -28.42 -13.82 -26.26
N SER A 498 -28.60 -12.79 -27.07
CA SER A 498 -27.58 -12.40 -28.08
C SER A 498 -26.26 -11.96 -27.45
N LYS A 499 -25.16 -12.14 -28.18
CA LYS A 499 -23.82 -11.66 -27.71
C LYS A 499 -23.80 -10.15 -27.50
N GLU A 500 -24.54 -9.43 -28.36
CA GLU A 500 -24.69 -7.97 -28.30
C GLU A 500 -25.39 -7.54 -27.03
N ASP A 501 -26.49 -8.22 -26.67
CA ASP A 501 -27.24 -7.93 -25.44
C ASP A 501 -26.46 -8.26 -24.19
N VAL A 502 -25.71 -9.37 -24.16
CA VAL A 502 -24.81 -9.70 -23.04
C VAL A 502 -23.74 -8.61 -22.87
N ALA A 503 -23.14 -8.15 -23.97
CA ALA A 503 -22.14 -7.08 -23.93
C ALA A 503 -22.73 -5.73 -23.47
N LEU A 504 -23.97 -5.41 -23.92
CA LEU A 504 -24.70 -4.23 -23.46
C LEU A 504 -25.00 -4.28 -21.97
N VAL A 505 -25.48 -5.42 -21.45
CA VAL A 505 -25.75 -5.61 -20.02
C VAL A 505 -24.45 -5.53 -19.21
N ALA A 506 -23.35 -6.11 -19.69
CA ALA A 506 -22.04 -5.99 -19.03
C ALA A 506 -21.55 -4.54 -18.95
N SER A 507 -21.73 -3.77 -20.03
CA SER A 507 -21.39 -2.33 -20.06
C SER A 507 -22.30 -1.52 -19.13
N ALA A 508 -23.62 -1.77 -19.17
CA ALA A 508 -24.60 -1.12 -18.30
C ALA A 508 -24.35 -1.42 -16.82
N ARG A 509 -24.02 -2.67 -16.49
CA ARG A 509 -23.62 -3.08 -15.13
C ARG A 509 -22.40 -2.29 -14.63
N LYS A 510 -21.38 -2.10 -15.49
CA LYS A 510 -20.20 -1.29 -15.17
C LYS A 510 -20.58 0.17 -14.90
N LYS A 511 -21.51 0.74 -15.70
CA LYS A 511 -21.99 2.12 -15.52
C LYS A 511 -22.83 2.28 -14.26
N ALA A 512 -23.72 1.33 -13.99
CA ALA A 512 -24.57 1.30 -12.79
C ALA A 512 -23.77 1.02 -11.51
N ASP A 513 -22.59 0.42 -11.63
CA ASP A 513 -21.74 -0.06 -10.53
C ASP A 513 -22.55 -0.85 -9.48
N SER A 514 -23.49 -1.67 -9.97
CA SER A 514 -24.45 -2.41 -9.14
C SER A 514 -24.93 -3.69 -9.84
N ASP A 515 -25.21 -4.71 -9.03
CA ASP A 515 -25.81 -5.95 -9.50
C ASP A 515 -27.37 -5.92 -9.46
N ARG A 516 -27.98 -4.81 -9.06
CA ARG A 516 -29.44 -4.65 -9.02
C ARG A 516 -29.97 -4.39 -10.42
N LEU A 517 -30.85 -5.29 -10.89
CA LEU A 517 -31.42 -5.23 -12.25
C LEU A 517 -32.10 -3.89 -12.56
N SER A 518 -32.80 -3.31 -11.58
CA SER A 518 -33.47 -2.00 -11.73
C SER A 518 -32.49 -0.84 -12.00
N LEU A 519 -31.30 -0.89 -11.43
CA LEU A 519 -30.26 0.13 -11.64
C LEU A 519 -29.54 -0.08 -12.97
N ILE A 520 -29.34 -1.34 -13.37
CA ILE A 520 -28.73 -1.69 -14.65
C ILE A 520 -29.68 -1.30 -15.80
N LYS A 521 -30.98 -1.53 -15.63
CA LYS A 521 -32.01 -1.23 -16.64
C LYS A 521 -32.02 0.26 -17.06
N VAL A 522 -31.66 1.18 -16.18
CA VAL A 522 -31.58 2.63 -16.48
C VAL A 522 -30.59 2.95 -17.61
N TYR A 523 -29.57 2.12 -17.80
CA TYR A 523 -28.53 2.28 -18.82
C TYR A 523 -28.73 1.39 -20.06
N LEU A 524 -29.89 0.75 -20.18
CA LEU A 524 -30.23 -0.18 -21.25
C LEU A 524 -31.40 0.32 -22.08
N PRO A 525 -31.53 -0.08 -23.35
CA PRO A 525 -32.70 0.22 -24.18
C PRO A 525 -34.01 -0.15 -23.49
N GLN A 526 -35.08 0.62 -23.79
CA GLN A 526 -36.40 0.37 -23.18
C GLN A 526 -36.98 -0.99 -23.56
N GLU A 527 -36.66 -1.50 -24.75
CA GLU A 527 -37.13 -2.77 -25.29
C GLU A 527 -36.50 -3.98 -24.58
N MET A 528 -35.33 -3.85 -23.97
CA MET A 528 -34.65 -4.98 -23.30
C MET A 528 -35.42 -5.38 -22.04
N THR A 529 -35.88 -6.63 -21.98
CA THR A 529 -36.69 -7.14 -20.86
C THR A 529 -35.85 -7.40 -19.59
N TYR A 530 -36.51 -7.45 -18.45
CA TYR A 530 -35.85 -7.82 -17.19
C TYR A 530 -35.35 -9.27 -17.20
N GLU A 531 -36.03 -10.15 -17.92
CA GLU A 531 -35.66 -11.55 -18.11
C GLU A 531 -34.32 -11.64 -18.87
N THR A 532 -34.18 -10.92 -19.98
CA THR A 532 -32.91 -10.83 -20.75
C THR A 532 -31.77 -10.33 -19.88
N ILE A 533 -32.00 -9.25 -19.10
CA ILE A 533 -30.98 -8.70 -18.18
C ILE A 533 -30.60 -9.75 -17.12
N LYS A 534 -31.58 -10.50 -16.59
CA LYS A 534 -31.38 -11.51 -15.56
C LYS A 534 -30.55 -12.70 -16.06
N LEU A 535 -30.85 -13.18 -17.25
CA LEU A 535 -30.13 -14.26 -17.92
C LEU A 535 -28.67 -13.84 -18.23
N ALA A 536 -28.47 -12.65 -18.79
CA ALA A 536 -27.14 -12.11 -19.05
C ALA A 536 -26.35 -11.92 -17.74
N MET A 537 -26.98 -11.41 -16.68
CA MET A 537 -26.36 -11.26 -15.37
C MET A 537 -25.98 -12.60 -14.73
N ALA A 538 -26.77 -13.67 -14.94
CA ALA A 538 -26.43 -15.01 -14.45
C ALA A 538 -25.09 -15.52 -15.03
N HIS A 539 -24.76 -15.11 -16.24
CA HIS A 539 -23.47 -15.39 -16.90
C HIS A 539 -22.37 -14.44 -16.45
N ILE A 540 -22.61 -13.12 -16.52
CA ILE A 540 -21.64 -12.05 -16.18
C ILE A 540 -21.15 -12.14 -14.73
N LEU A 541 -21.97 -12.66 -13.82
CA LEU A 541 -21.57 -12.83 -12.40
C LEU A 541 -20.64 -14.03 -12.18
N GLN A 542 -20.43 -14.87 -13.21
CA GLN A 542 -19.55 -16.05 -13.16
C GLN A 542 -18.18 -15.80 -13.82
N GLU A 543 -18.14 -14.83 -14.77
CA GLU A 543 -16.88 -14.30 -15.29
C GLU A 543 -16.26 -13.28 -14.30
#